data_1688c5da0f333aa57a9c651bca5c6c9e
#
_entry.id   1688c5da0f333aa57a9c651bca5c6c9e
#
_cell.length_a   1.000
_cell.length_b   1.000
_cell.length_c   1.000
_cell.angle_alpha   90.00
_cell.angle_beta   90.00
_cell.angle_gamma   90.00
#
_symmetry.space_group_name_H-M   'P 1'
#
loop_
_entity.id
_entity.type
_entity.pdbx_description
1 polymer ?
#
loop_
_entity_poly.entity_id
_entity_poly.type
_entity_poly.pdbx_seq_one_letter_code
_entity_poly.pdbx_strand_id
1 'polypeptide(L)'
;MITLTDTDVVRLLRKNNLNSDTLQENVVAKLREKGVKLATAESCTGGLLSERITAVSGASDVFDFGVCIYANEMKHKVLGVSNETLSVLGAVSAETAMQMAEGARNVSGADLAVSTTGIAGPTGGTPEKPVGLVYCGISTKDKSYAIKLMLGGSINMVNSRGYIRKLTSDAVLLTILSILQ
;
A
#
# COMPACT_ATOMS: atom_id res chain seq x y z
N MET A 1 1.61 -13.46 9.56
CA MET A 1 1.23 -12.37 8.62
C MET A 1 -0.30 -12.36 8.49
N ILE A 2 -0.91 -11.19 8.61
CA ILE A 2 -2.36 -11.02 8.44
C ILE A 2 -2.71 -11.08 6.95
N THR A 3 -3.79 -11.81 6.60
CA THR A 3 -4.34 -11.84 5.24
C THR A 3 -5.74 -11.23 5.25
N LEU A 4 -6.01 -10.27 4.37
CA LEU A 4 -7.30 -9.65 4.17
C LEU A 4 -7.85 -9.98 2.77
N THR A 5 -9.16 -10.17 2.71
CA THR A 5 -9.93 -10.38 1.47
C THR A 5 -10.77 -9.14 1.14
N ASP A 6 -11.44 -9.13 -0.03
CA ASP A 6 -12.41 -8.10 -0.39
C ASP A 6 -13.45 -7.89 0.72
N THR A 7 -13.99 -9.00 1.22
CA THR A 7 -15.01 -8.99 2.29
C THR A 7 -14.48 -8.38 3.57
N ASP A 8 -13.22 -8.63 3.91
CA ASP A 8 -12.59 -8.07 5.11
C ASP A 8 -12.43 -6.57 5.00
N VAL A 9 -11.96 -6.05 3.87
CA VAL A 9 -11.81 -4.61 3.62
C VAL A 9 -13.17 -3.91 3.71
N VAL A 10 -14.18 -4.44 3.03
CA VAL A 10 -15.55 -3.87 3.08
C VAL A 10 -16.15 -3.93 4.48
N ARG A 11 -15.93 -5.03 5.21
CA ARG A 11 -16.38 -5.18 6.60
C ARG A 11 -15.71 -4.16 7.52
N LEU A 12 -14.41 -3.92 7.36
CA LEU A 12 -13.67 -2.94 8.16
C LEU A 12 -14.16 -1.52 7.90
N LEU A 13 -14.44 -1.14 6.65
CA LEU A 13 -15.06 0.15 6.33
C LEU A 13 -16.41 0.31 7.06
N ARG A 14 -17.31 -0.66 6.93
CA ARG A 14 -18.63 -0.63 7.56
C ARG A 14 -18.55 -0.59 9.09
N LYS A 15 -17.71 -1.43 9.69
CA LYS A 15 -17.54 -1.49 11.16
C LYS A 15 -17.10 -0.14 11.75
N ASN A 16 -16.28 0.60 11.02
CA ASN A 16 -15.77 1.89 11.48
C ASN A 16 -16.60 3.09 10.95
N ASN A 17 -17.72 2.83 10.28
CA ASN A 17 -18.57 3.85 9.65
C ASN A 17 -17.78 4.76 8.67
N LEU A 18 -16.88 4.16 7.89
CA LEU A 18 -16.01 4.84 6.92
C LEU A 18 -16.51 4.64 5.50
N ASN A 19 -16.38 5.68 4.67
CA ASN A 19 -16.66 5.63 3.24
C ASN A 19 -15.33 5.53 2.48
N SER A 20 -15.23 4.56 1.55
CA SER A 20 -14.06 4.38 0.70
C SER A 20 -13.69 5.66 -0.08
N ASP A 21 -14.66 6.44 -0.54
CA ASP A 21 -14.42 7.62 -1.37
C ASP A 21 -13.88 8.83 -0.58
N THR A 22 -14.09 8.87 0.74
CA THR A 22 -13.62 9.95 1.63
C THR A 22 -12.63 9.45 2.70
N LEU A 23 -12.18 8.19 2.59
CA LEU A 23 -11.29 7.57 3.58
C LEU A 23 -9.97 8.33 3.76
N GLN A 24 -9.41 8.88 2.68
CA GLN A 24 -8.19 9.69 2.71
C GLN A 24 -8.32 10.96 3.54
N GLU A 25 -9.50 11.56 3.62
CA GLU A 25 -9.77 12.74 4.44
C GLU A 25 -9.60 12.40 5.94
N ASN A 26 -10.12 11.25 6.37
CA ASN A 26 -9.94 10.74 7.73
C ASN A 26 -8.48 10.45 8.04
N VAL A 27 -7.73 9.88 7.08
CA VAL A 27 -6.30 9.59 7.23
C VAL A 27 -5.49 10.87 7.38
N VAL A 28 -5.68 11.85 6.49
CA VAL A 28 -4.96 13.13 6.54
C VAL A 28 -5.29 13.89 7.82
N ALA A 29 -6.55 13.94 8.23
CA ALA A 29 -6.95 14.56 9.49
C ALA A 29 -6.26 13.89 10.70
N LYS A 30 -6.19 12.54 10.71
CA LYS A 30 -5.57 11.80 11.80
C LYS A 30 -4.06 11.95 11.85
N LEU A 31 -3.40 11.96 10.69
CA LEU A 31 -1.96 12.24 10.57
C LEU A 31 -1.62 13.63 11.14
N ARG A 32 -2.41 14.65 10.80
CA ARG A 32 -2.26 16.01 11.38
C ARG A 32 -2.45 16.04 12.87
N GLU A 33 -3.54 15.42 13.37
CA GLU A 33 -3.81 15.34 14.81
C GLU A 33 -2.63 14.75 15.60
N LYS A 34 -1.98 13.73 15.03
CA LYS A 34 -0.85 13.03 15.67
C LYS A 34 0.52 13.66 15.35
N GLY A 35 0.59 14.63 14.44
CA GLY A 35 1.86 15.21 13.99
C GLY A 35 2.76 14.22 13.26
N VAL A 36 2.17 13.22 12.55
CA VAL A 36 2.89 12.12 11.88
C VAL A 36 3.02 12.42 10.39
N LYS A 37 4.25 12.31 9.87
CA LYS A 37 4.56 12.39 8.45
C LYS A 37 4.47 11.03 7.79
N LEU A 38 3.82 10.98 6.63
CA LEU A 38 3.60 9.78 5.82
C LEU A 38 4.42 9.81 4.53
N ALA A 39 5.00 8.67 4.17
CA ALA A 39 5.56 8.43 2.84
C ALA A 39 4.91 7.20 2.17
N THR A 40 4.91 7.17 0.84
CA THR A 40 4.37 6.04 0.05
C THR A 40 5.35 5.55 -1.00
N ALA A 41 5.38 4.23 -1.22
CA ALA A 41 6.10 3.59 -2.31
C ALA A 41 5.16 2.63 -3.06
N GLU A 42 4.73 3.00 -4.25
CA GLU A 42 3.71 2.30 -4.99
C GLU A 42 4.25 1.54 -6.19
N SER A 43 3.80 0.31 -6.36
CA SER A 43 4.03 -0.47 -7.58
C SER A 43 2.69 -0.79 -8.25
N CYS A 44 1.93 -1.77 -7.78
CA CYS A 44 0.67 -2.19 -8.44
C CYS A 44 -0.45 -1.15 -8.38
N THR A 45 -0.46 -0.25 -7.41
CA THR A 45 -1.44 0.86 -7.31
C THR A 45 -1.11 2.02 -8.24
N GLY A 46 0.17 2.17 -8.66
CA GLY A 46 0.56 3.08 -9.73
C GLY A 46 0.28 4.56 -9.43
N GLY A 47 0.48 5.01 -8.19
CA GLY A 47 0.26 6.38 -7.76
C GLY A 47 -1.13 6.66 -7.16
N LEU A 48 -2.06 5.69 -7.18
CA LEU A 48 -3.42 5.90 -6.70
C LEU A 48 -3.48 6.24 -5.20
N LEU A 49 -2.61 5.66 -4.39
CA LEU A 49 -2.58 5.95 -2.95
C LEU A 49 -2.09 7.39 -2.69
N SER A 50 -1.00 7.78 -3.35
CA SER A 50 -0.46 9.15 -3.29
C SER A 50 -1.45 10.18 -3.82
N GLU A 51 -2.12 9.88 -4.94
CA GLU A 51 -3.16 10.71 -5.52
C GLU A 51 -4.28 10.95 -4.52
N ARG A 52 -4.82 9.91 -3.88
CA ARG A 52 -5.87 10.03 -2.88
C ARG A 52 -5.45 10.91 -1.69
N ILE A 53 -4.22 10.76 -1.19
CA ILE A 53 -3.72 11.61 -0.10
C ILE A 53 -3.61 13.07 -0.56
N THR A 54 -3.03 13.30 -1.73
CA THR A 54 -2.81 14.66 -2.25
C THR A 54 -4.10 15.35 -2.73
N ALA A 55 -5.18 14.61 -2.98
CA ALA A 55 -6.50 15.16 -3.26
C ALA A 55 -7.10 15.91 -2.04
N VAL A 56 -6.57 15.66 -0.83
CA VAL A 56 -7.03 16.35 0.39
C VAL A 56 -6.31 17.69 0.55
N SER A 57 -7.06 18.78 0.66
CA SER A 57 -6.50 20.11 0.90
C SER A 57 -5.59 20.14 2.13
N GLY A 58 -4.37 20.67 1.98
CA GLY A 58 -3.36 20.74 3.03
C GLY A 58 -2.70 19.39 3.33
N ALA A 59 -2.75 18.41 2.43
CA ALA A 59 -2.02 17.16 2.58
C ALA A 59 -0.49 17.36 2.72
N SER A 60 0.05 18.48 2.22
CA SER A 60 1.47 18.86 2.38
C SER A 60 1.93 18.95 3.84
N ASP A 61 1.01 19.14 4.78
CA ASP A 61 1.37 19.15 6.20
C ASP A 61 1.82 17.79 6.73
N VAL A 62 1.44 16.71 6.04
CA VAL A 62 1.64 15.32 6.50
C VAL A 62 2.23 14.37 5.44
N PHE A 63 2.41 14.82 4.20
CA PHE A 63 2.82 13.97 3.08
C PHE A 63 3.92 14.66 2.26
N ASP A 64 5.17 14.28 2.52
CA ASP A 64 6.35 14.89 1.90
C ASP A 64 6.91 14.06 0.74
N PHE A 65 6.61 12.76 0.67
CA PHE A 65 7.20 11.86 -0.31
C PHE A 65 6.23 10.77 -0.76
N GLY A 66 6.07 10.66 -2.06
CA GLY A 66 5.37 9.56 -2.71
C GLY A 66 6.05 9.18 -4.02
N VAL A 67 6.31 7.88 -4.21
CA VAL A 67 6.99 7.41 -5.40
C VAL A 67 6.25 6.23 -6.03
N CYS A 68 6.09 6.28 -7.36
CA CYS A 68 5.62 5.16 -8.16
C CYS A 68 6.81 4.43 -8.78
N ILE A 69 7.17 3.27 -8.23
CA ILE A 69 8.31 2.47 -8.66
C ILE A 69 7.86 1.14 -9.23
N TYR A 70 7.87 1.02 -10.57
CA TYR A 70 7.30 -0.11 -11.26
C TYR A 70 8.32 -1.20 -11.60
N ALA A 71 9.52 -0.81 -12.05
CA ALA A 71 10.60 -1.72 -12.40
C ALA A 71 11.38 -2.23 -11.18
N ASN A 72 11.83 -3.49 -11.20
CA ASN A 72 12.61 -4.08 -10.11
C ASN A 72 13.95 -3.38 -9.89
N GLU A 73 14.64 -3.02 -10.98
CA GLU A 73 15.88 -2.27 -10.91
C GLU A 73 15.71 -0.96 -10.14
N MET A 74 14.59 -0.27 -10.35
CA MET A 74 14.30 0.99 -9.65
C MET A 74 13.90 0.78 -8.19
N LYS A 75 13.28 -0.36 -7.84
CA LYS A 75 13.05 -0.73 -6.44
C LYS A 75 14.38 -0.85 -5.68
N HIS A 76 15.37 -1.48 -6.32
CA HIS A 76 16.73 -1.57 -5.76
C HIS A 76 17.39 -0.19 -5.68
N LYS A 77 17.47 0.51 -6.81
CA LYS A 77 18.25 1.75 -6.96
C LYS A 77 17.75 2.89 -6.09
N VAL A 78 16.43 3.04 -5.96
CA VAL A 78 15.81 4.19 -5.27
C VAL A 78 15.45 3.86 -3.83
N LEU A 79 14.94 2.66 -3.57
CA LEU A 79 14.44 2.27 -2.24
C LEU A 79 15.35 1.28 -1.51
N GLY A 80 16.45 0.85 -2.14
CA GLY A 80 17.37 -0.09 -1.50
C GLY A 80 16.84 -1.51 -1.33
N VAL A 81 15.76 -1.89 -2.04
CA VAL A 81 15.30 -3.28 -2.02
C VAL A 81 16.43 -4.19 -2.48
N SER A 82 16.75 -5.23 -1.72
CA SER A 82 17.93 -6.06 -2.01
C SER A 82 17.76 -6.84 -3.33
N ASN A 83 18.83 -6.95 -4.09
CA ASN A 83 18.83 -7.77 -5.32
C ASN A 83 18.55 -9.25 -5.02
N GLU A 84 18.98 -9.74 -3.87
CA GLU A 84 18.68 -11.09 -3.41
C GLU A 84 17.17 -11.28 -3.20
N THR A 85 16.51 -10.36 -2.48
CA THR A 85 15.05 -10.41 -2.32
C THR A 85 14.33 -10.39 -3.65
N LEU A 86 14.74 -9.52 -4.57
CA LEU A 86 14.11 -9.41 -5.89
C LEU A 86 14.34 -10.67 -6.76
N SER A 87 15.51 -11.30 -6.67
CA SER A 87 15.83 -12.49 -7.48
C SER A 87 15.21 -13.76 -6.92
N VAL A 88 15.19 -13.94 -5.59
CA VAL A 88 14.71 -15.17 -4.93
C VAL A 88 13.20 -15.14 -4.70
N LEU A 89 12.67 -14.04 -4.16
CA LEU A 89 11.26 -13.92 -3.80
C LEU A 89 10.42 -13.18 -4.84
N GLY A 90 11.07 -12.38 -5.68
CA GLY A 90 10.45 -11.56 -6.71
C GLY A 90 9.80 -10.29 -6.16
N ALA A 91 9.34 -9.45 -7.08
CA ALA A 91 8.70 -8.18 -6.75
C ALA A 91 7.42 -8.34 -5.92
N VAL A 92 6.68 -9.43 -6.11
CA VAL A 92 5.43 -9.71 -5.40
C VAL A 92 5.72 -10.66 -4.24
N SER A 93 6.14 -10.07 -3.12
CA SER A 93 6.44 -10.78 -1.87
C SER A 93 6.31 -9.84 -0.67
N ALA A 94 6.12 -10.42 0.51
CA ALA A 94 6.06 -9.68 1.77
C ALA A 94 7.35 -8.92 2.03
N GLU A 95 8.49 -9.58 1.77
CA GLU A 95 9.82 -9.02 1.97
C GLU A 95 10.07 -7.81 1.07
N THR A 96 9.72 -7.90 -0.22
CA THR A 96 9.83 -6.76 -1.14
C THR A 96 8.95 -5.60 -0.67
N ALA A 97 7.72 -5.87 -0.20
CA ALA A 97 6.85 -4.82 0.31
C ALA A 97 7.45 -4.15 1.55
N MET A 98 7.98 -4.92 2.52
CA MET A 98 8.63 -4.36 3.70
C MET A 98 9.82 -3.48 3.33
N GLN A 99 10.73 -3.98 2.50
CA GLN A 99 11.92 -3.23 2.08
C GLN A 99 11.56 -1.97 1.27
N MET A 100 10.50 -2.00 0.46
CA MET A 100 9.99 -0.81 -0.22
C MET A 100 9.51 0.25 0.78
N ALA A 101 8.77 -0.13 1.81
CA ALA A 101 8.30 0.79 2.84
C ALA A 101 9.47 1.35 3.68
N GLU A 102 10.42 0.51 4.08
CA GLU A 102 11.64 0.92 4.76
C GLU A 102 12.45 1.92 3.93
N GLY A 103 12.65 1.61 2.65
CA GLY A 103 13.34 2.50 1.73
C GLY A 103 12.66 3.85 1.60
N ALA A 104 11.33 3.87 1.44
CA ALA A 104 10.57 5.12 1.38
C ALA A 104 10.69 5.94 2.66
N ARG A 105 10.64 5.30 3.83
CA ARG A 105 10.81 5.96 5.12
C ARG A 105 12.23 6.54 5.28
N ASN A 106 13.24 5.76 4.90
CA ASN A 106 14.64 6.19 5.00
C ASN A 106 14.97 7.36 4.08
N VAL A 107 14.47 7.35 2.84
CA VAL A 107 14.69 8.42 1.85
C VAL A 107 13.97 9.70 2.26
N SER A 108 12.76 9.60 2.79
CA SER A 108 11.93 10.76 3.14
C SER A 108 12.17 11.31 4.53
N GLY A 109 12.65 10.49 5.48
CA GLY A 109 12.67 10.82 6.90
C GLY A 109 11.29 10.82 7.56
N ALA A 110 10.26 10.29 6.90
CA ALA A 110 8.90 10.22 7.44
C ALA A 110 8.82 9.30 8.66
N ASP A 111 7.82 9.54 9.52
CA ASP A 111 7.57 8.72 10.71
C ASP A 111 6.96 7.37 10.36
N LEU A 112 6.10 7.37 9.34
CA LEU A 112 5.40 6.21 8.81
C LEU A 112 5.57 6.14 7.29
N ALA A 113 5.94 4.99 6.77
CA ALA A 113 5.89 4.74 5.34
C ALA A 113 5.08 3.48 5.02
N VAL A 114 4.41 3.50 3.90
CA VAL A 114 3.64 2.36 3.39
C VAL A 114 4.02 2.05 1.95
N SER A 115 3.92 0.79 1.56
CA SER A 115 4.20 0.37 0.20
C SER A 115 3.14 -0.57 -0.34
N THR A 116 3.08 -0.71 -1.66
CA THR A 116 2.22 -1.68 -2.34
C THR A 116 2.97 -2.39 -3.46
N THR A 117 2.93 -3.71 -3.48
CA THR A 117 3.41 -4.53 -4.60
C THR A 117 2.49 -5.72 -4.80
N GLY A 118 2.18 -6.08 -6.05
CA GLY A 118 1.20 -7.13 -6.31
C GLY A 118 0.78 -7.25 -7.77
N ILE A 119 -0.23 -8.09 -8.00
CA ILE A 119 -0.76 -8.41 -9.33
C ILE A 119 -2.21 -7.91 -9.42
N ALA A 120 -2.37 -6.72 -9.99
CA ALA A 120 -3.68 -6.08 -10.13
C ALA A 120 -4.54 -6.66 -11.28
N GLY A 121 -3.95 -7.48 -12.14
CA GLY A 121 -4.64 -8.08 -13.28
C GLY A 121 -4.93 -7.14 -14.46
N PRO A 122 -5.73 -7.59 -15.44
CA PRO A 122 -6.36 -8.92 -15.51
C PRO A 122 -5.38 -10.07 -15.83
N THR A 123 -4.16 -9.74 -16.27
CA THR A 123 -3.09 -10.69 -16.62
C THR A 123 -1.95 -10.66 -15.60
N GLY A 124 -0.92 -11.50 -15.80
CA GLY A 124 0.30 -11.50 -14.98
C GLY A 124 0.22 -12.39 -13.73
N GLY A 125 -0.90 -13.07 -13.48
CA GLY A 125 -1.01 -14.04 -12.42
C GLY A 125 -0.48 -15.42 -12.82
N THR A 126 -0.03 -16.17 -11.82
CA THR A 126 0.30 -17.61 -11.88
C THR A 126 -0.50 -18.37 -10.83
N PRO A 127 -0.53 -19.72 -10.85
CA PRO A 127 -1.17 -20.47 -9.76
C PRO A 127 -0.62 -20.14 -8.38
N GLU A 128 0.68 -19.89 -8.24
CA GLU A 128 1.36 -19.55 -6.98
C GLU A 128 1.17 -18.08 -6.59
N LYS A 129 1.04 -17.19 -7.58
CA LYS A 129 0.85 -15.75 -7.41
C LYS A 129 -0.32 -15.28 -8.28
N PRO A 130 -1.56 -15.55 -7.87
CA PRO A 130 -2.74 -15.21 -8.67
C PRO A 130 -2.98 -13.70 -8.76
N VAL A 131 -3.79 -13.30 -9.74
CA VAL A 131 -4.36 -11.94 -9.80
C VAL A 131 -5.11 -11.65 -8.51
N GLY A 132 -4.90 -10.46 -7.94
CA GLY A 132 -5.44 -10.06 -6.64
C GLY A 132 -4.51 -10.31 -5.46
N LEU A 133 -3.42 -11.05 -5.66
CA LEU A 133 -2.37 -11.13 -4.63
C LEU A 133 -1.62 -9.80 -4.57
N VAL A 134 -1.70 -9.14 -3.43
CA VAL A 134 -0.98 -7.90 -3.13
C VAL A 134 -0.34 -8.00 -1.76
N TYR A 135 0.84 -7.45 -1.61
CA TYR A 135 1.49 -7.21 -0.33
C TYR A 135 1.59 -5.71 -0.10
N CYS A 136 1.23 -5.29 1.10
CA CYS A 136 1.39 -3.91 1.57
C CYS A 136 2.40 -3.91 2.70
N GLY A 137 3.52 -3.21 2.50
CA GLY A 137 4.53 -3.01 3.52
C GLY A 137 4.20 -1.81 4.39
N ILE A 138 4.52 -1.90 5.66
CA ILE A 138 4.39 -0.84 6.65
C ILE A 138 5.74 -0.70 7.36
N SER A 139 6.26 0.51 7.46
CA SER A 139 7.48 0.82 8.20
C SER A 139 7.25 1.99 9.13
N THR A 140 7.47 1.77 10.41
CA THR A 140 7.49 2.78 11.47
C THR A 140 8.90 2.90 12.03
N LYS A 141 9.11 3.80 12.99
CA LYS A 141 10.39 3.91 13.71
C LYS A 141 10.76 2.61 14.44
N ASP A 142 9.76 1.88 14.94
CA ASP A 142 9.99 0.74 15.83
C ASP A 142 9.99 -0.60 15.11
N LYS A 143 9.27 -0.72 13.99
CA LYS A 143 9.10 -1.99 13.28
C LYS A 143 8.69 -1.82 11.83
N SER A 144 9.01 -2.84 11.05
CA SER A 144 8.46 -3.05 9.70
C SER A 144 7.76 -4.39 9.61
N TYR A 145 6.66 -4.43 8.86
CA TYR A 145 5.90 -5.66 8.60
C TYR A 145 5.10 -5.54 7.31
N ALA A 146 4.56 -6.65 6.85
CA ALA A 146 3.68 -6.67 5.70
C ALA A 146 2.33 -7.30 6.04
N ILE A 147 1.27 -6.82 5.38
CA ILE A 147 -0.02 -7.48 5.28
C ILE A 147 -0.18 -8.06 3.87
N LYS A 148 -0.86 -9.20 3.79
CA LYS A 148 -1.20 -9.86 2.54
C LYS A 148 -2.66 -9.56 2.19
N LEU A 149 -2.91 -9.23 0.94
CA LEU A 149 -4.26 -9.08 0.40
C LEU A 149 -4.51 -10.17 -0.64
N MET A 150 -5.70 -10.75 -0.62
CA MET A 150 -6.21 -11.67 -1.64
C MET A 150 -7.53 -11.10 -2.16
N LEU A 151 -7.42 -10.28 -3.20
CA LEU A 151 -8.51 -9.46 -3.74
C LEU A 151 -9.05 -10.02 -5.06
N GLY A 152 -10.27 -9.61 -5.43
CA GLY A 152 -10.87 -9.96 -6.72
C GLY A 152 -11.69 -11.25 -6.72
N GLY A 153 -11.90 -11.87 -5.56
CA GLY A 153 -12.73 -13.09 -5.45
C GLY A 153 -14.21 -12.89 -5.80
N SER A 154 -14.66 -11.64 -5.84
CA SER A 154 -16.08 -11.29 -6.03
C SER A 154 -16.38 -10.61 -7.37
N ILE A 155 -15.40 -10.49 -8.29
CA ILE A 155 -15.58 -9.74 -9.54
C ILE A 155 -15.16 -10.53 -10.78
N ASN A 156 -15.71 -10.10 -11.93
CA ASN A 156 -15.25 -10.57 -13.22
C ASN A 156 -13.81 -10.06 -13.48
N MET A 157 -12.92 -10.97 -13.85
CA MET A 157 -11.49 -10.72 -14.08
C MET A 157 -11.21 -9.58 -15.08
N VAL A 158 -12.09 -9.33 -16.04
CA VAL A 158 -11.92 -8.26 -17.05
C VAL A 158 -11.80 -6.87 -16.41
N ASN A 159 -12.52 -6.62 -15.31
CA ASN A 159 -12.51 -5.34 -14.60
C ASN A 159 -11.65 -5.36 -13.33
N SER A 160 -10.84 -6.40 -13.14
CA SER A 160 -10.10 -6.64 -11.88
C SER A 160 -9.14 -5.51 -11.53
N ARG A 161 -8.41 -4.96 -12.51
CA ARG A 161 -7.32 -4.03 -12.28
C ARG A 161 -7.71 -2.77 -11.49
N GLY A 162 -8.75 -2.06 -11.93
CA GLY A 162 -9.23 -0.86 -11.24
C GLY A 162 -9.73 -1.17 -9.83
N TYR A 163 -10.49 -2.24 -9.71
CA TYR A 163 -11.05 -2.72 -8.46
C TYR A 163 -9.96 -3.13 -7.44
N ILE A 164 -8.99 -3.95 -7.86
CA ILE A 164 -7.89 -4.41 -7.00
C ILE A 164 -7.03 -3.23 -6.53
N ARG A 165 -6.71 -2.28 -7.42
CA ARG A 165 -5.98 -1.06 -7.05
C ARG A 165 -6.73 -0.23 -6.01
N LYS A 166 -8.05 -0.04 -6.19
CA LYS A 166 -8.89 0.71 -5.26
C LYS A 166 -8.96 0.02 -3.88
N LEU A 167 -9.28 -1.27 -3.84
CA LEU A 167 -9.31 -2.00 -2.58
C LEU A 167 -7.95 -2.11 -1.89
N THR A 168 -6.87 -2.20 -2.66
CA THR A 168 -5.51 -2.13 -2.09
C THR A 168 -5.30 -0.79 -1.39
N SER A 169 -5.66 0.30 -2.04
CA SER A 169 -5.58 1.64 -1.46
C SER A 169 -6.45 1.77 -0.20
N ASP A 170 -7.69 1.26 -0.23
CA ASP A 170 -8.56 1.24 0.96
C ASP A 170 -7.95 0.46 2.12
N ALA A 171 -7.40 -0.73 1.85
CA ALA A 171 -6.76 -1.56 2.88
C ALA A 171 -5.56 -0.86 3.52
N VAL A 172 -4.74 -0.16 2.73
CA VAL A 172 -3.60 0.62 3.24
C VAL A 172 -4.08 1.79 4.09
N LEU A 173 -5.06 2.58 3.62
CA LEU A 173 -5.61 3.71 4.37
C LEU A 173 -6.25 3.26 5.70
N LEU A 174 -6.99 2.15 5.71
CA LEU A 174 -7.52 1.54 6.93
C LEU A 174 -6.40 1.11 7.90
N THR A 175 -5.33 0.56 7.35
CA THR A 175 -4.16 0.15 8.16
C THR A 175 -3.48 1.36 8.80
N ILE A 176 -3.31 2.46 8.05
CA ILE A 176 -2.78 3.72 8.59
C ILE A 176 -3.66 4.23 9.74
N LEU A 177 -4.99 4.28 9.56
CA LEU A 177 -5.91 4.70 10.64
C LEU A 177 -5.79 3.81 11.88
N SER A 178 -5.64 2.49 11.69
CA SER A 178 -5.46 1.56 12.81
C SER A 178 -4.14 1.75 13.57
N ILE A 179 -3.08 2.19 12.89
CA ILE A 179 -1.78 2.49 13.52
C ILE A 179 -1.83 3.77 14.34
N LEU A 180 -2.66 4.74 13.89
CA LEU A 180 -2.76 6.07 14.48
C LEU A 180 -3.78 6.17 15.63
N GLN A 181 -4.49 5.08 15.94
CA GLN A 181 -5.39 5.02 17.10
C GLN A 181 -4.61 5.07 18.41
#